data_58d4259a02c9412cd0a7b56599ba567d
#
_entry.id   58d4259a02c9412cd0a7b56599ba567d
#
_cell.length_a   1.000
_cell.length_b   1.000
_cell.length_c   1.000
_cell.angle_alpha   90.00
_cell.angle_beta   90.00
_cell.angle_gamma   90.00
#
_symmetry.space_group_name_H-M   'P 1'
#
loop_
_entity.id
_entity.type
_entity.pdbx_description
1 polymer ?
#
loop_
_entity_poly.entity_id
_entity_poly.type
_entity_poly.pdbx_seq_one_letter_code
_entity_poly.pdbx_strand_id
1 'polypeptide(L)'
;MYNENLKELTVRGIILGALITVIFTASNVYLGLKVGVTFASSIPAAVISMAVLKFFKDSSILENNMVQTQASSAGTLSSVIFVLPGLLMMGYWQDFPFWQTMLICAAGGTLGVLFTIPLRRAMVVNSNLPYPEGVAAAEILKAGNHADGDSGVKDIAYGGVLAGLVAFLTNGLRVMADGASAWIQTGKAAFQLPMGFSLALLGAGYLIGIVGGIAMLIGVILTWGVAVPYFTMSEDIAADASLIDSAMTV
;
A
#
# COMPACT_ATOMS: atom_id res chain seq x y z
N MET A 1 8.80 32.51 -13.98
CA MET A 1 7.58 33.28 -13.66
C MET A 1 6.50 32.28 -13.28
N TYR A 2 6.12 32.23 -12.00
CA TYR A 2 4.96 31.47 -11.55
C TYR A 2 3.72 32.14 -12.13
N ASN A 3 2.96 31.43 -12.95
CA ASN A 3 1.66 31.89 -13.45
C ASN A 3 0.69 31.87 -12.27
N GLU A 4 0.37 33.03 -11.70
CA GLU A 4 -0.51 33.19 -10.53
C GLU A 4 -1.97 32.74 -10.74
N ASN A 5 -2.33 32.28 -11.93
CA ASN A 5 -3.70 31.89 -12.31
C ASN A 5 -3.91 30.38 -12.47
N LEU A 6 -2.98 29.52 -12.00
CA LEU A 6 -3.18 28.09 -12.08
C LEU A 6 -4.18 27.64 -11.01
N LYS A 7 -5.34 27.09 -11.44
CA LYS A 7 -6.34 26.57 -10.52
C LYS A 7 -5.84 25.23 -9.93
N GLU A 8 -5.76 25.18 -8.61
CA GLU A 8 -5.41 23.99 -7.85
C GLU A 8 -6.66 23.18 -7.49
N LEU A 9 -7.63 23.85 -6.86
CA LEU A 9 -8.88 23.22 -6.42
C LEU A 9 -9.97 23.41 -7.48
N THR A 10 -10.36 22.30 -8.12
CA THR A 10 -11.46 22.27 -9.07
C THR A 10 -12.47 21.19 -8.67
N VAL A 11 -13.74 21.44 -8.94
CA VAL A 11 -14.81 20.48 -8.62
C VAL A 11 -14.58 19.14 -9.34
N ARG A 12 -14.17 19.18 -10.61
CA ARG A 12 -13.84 17.97 -11.38
C ARG A 12 -12.67 17.20 -10.78
N GLY A 13 -11.62 17.90 -10.31
CA GLY A 13 -10.49 17.29 -9.63
C GLY A 13 -10.89 16.63 -8.31
N ILE A 14 -11.73 17.30 -7.51
CA ILE A 14 -12.25 16.71 -6.25
C ILE A 14 -13.06 15.44 -6.53
N ILE A 15 -13.93 15.44 -7.53
CA ILE A 15 -14.74 14.27 -7.90
C ILE A 15 -13.82 13.14 -8.40
N LEU A 16 -12.89 13.45 -9.29
CA LEU A 16 -11.94 12.46 -9.82
C LEU A 16 -11.07 11.88 -8.70
N GLY A 17 -10.52 12.73 -7.83
CA GLY A 17 -9.74 12.30 -6.68
C GLY A 17 -10.55 11.41 -5.74
N ALA A 18 -11.81 11.74 -5.45
CA ALA A 18 -12.69 10.93 -4.63
C ALA A 18 -12.96 9.55 -5.26
N LEU A 19 -13.23 9.48 -6.56
CA LEU A 19 -13.43 8.20 -7.26
C LEU A 19 -12.17 7.32 -7.22
N ILE A 20 -11.00 7.90 -7.50
CA ILE A 20 -9.73 7.18 -7.42
C ILE A 20 -9.46 6.72 -5.98
N THR A 21 -9.76 7.57 -4.98
CA THR A 21 -9.61 7.21 -3.56
C THR A 21 -10.44 5.98 -3.21
N VAL A 22 -11.71 5.92 -3.60
CA VAL A 22 -12.58 4.77 -3.33
C VAL A 22 -12.02 3.48 -3.95
N ILE A 23 -11.61 3.53 -5.22
CA ILE A 23 -11.04 2.38 -5.92
C ILE A 23 -9.75 1.91 -5.25
N PHE A 24 -8.85 2.83 -4.94
CA PHE A 24 -7.57 2.48 -4.33
C PHE A 24 -7.70 2.07 -2.87
N THR A 25 -8.65 2.63 -2.12
CA THR A 25 -8.95 2.15 -0.76
C THR A 25 -9.41 0.70 -0.81
N ALA A 26 -10.36 0.36 -1.68
CA ALA A 26 -10.82 -1.01 -1.84
C ALA A 26 -9.69 -1.97 -2.22
N SER A 27 -8.83 -1.55 -3.16
CA SER A 27 -7.66 -2.33 -3.58
C SER A 27 -6.64 -2.52 -2.46
N ASN A 28 -6.33 -1.45 -1.69
CA ASN A 28 -5.42 -1.52 -0.57
C ASN A 28 -5.96 -2.38 0.59
N VAL A 29 -7.26 -2.27 0.89
CA VAL A 29 -7.93 -3.10 1.88
C VAL A 29 -7.84 -4.58 1.47
N TYR A 30 -8.14 -4.90 0.23
CA TYR A 30 -8.03 -6.26 -0.28
C TYR A 30 -6.60 -6.81 -0.20
N LEU A 31 -5.60 -6.03 -0.64
CA LEU A 31 -4.20 -6.43 -0.57
C LEU A 31 -3.71 -6.52 0.88
N GLY A 32 -4.10 -5.59 1.73
CA GLY A 32 -3.76 -5.60 3.14
C GLY A 32 -4.25 -6.86 3.85
N LEU A 33 -5.49 -7.28 3.59
CA LEU A 33 -6.06 -8.51 4.16
C LEU A 33 -5.44 -9.78 3.56
N LYS A 34 -5.12 -9.77 2.25
CA LYS A 34 -4.63 -10.96 1.57
C LYS A 34 -3.12 -11.18 1.73
N VAL A 35 -2.34 -10.09 1.73
CA VAL A 35 -0.87 -10.14 1.61
C VAL A 35 -0.17 -9.45 2.78
N GLY A 36 -0.90 -8.73 3.62
CA GLY A 36 -0.33 -7.99 4.75
C GLY A 36 0.41 -6.70 4.37
N VAL A 37 0.23 -6.21 3.14
CA VAL A 37 0.87 -4.97 2.67
C VAL A 37 -0.14 -4.03 2.01
N THR A 38 0.12 -2.74 2.08
CA THR A 38 -0.57 -1.71 1.31
C THR A 38 0.42 -1.05 0.35
N PHE A 39 -0.06 -0.50 -0.76
CA PHE A 39 0.80 0.20 -1.71
C PHE A 39 0.56 1.70 -1.70
N ALA A 40 1.61 2.47 -2.01
CA ALA A 40 1.52 3.90 -2.18
C ALA A 40 0.70 4.24 -3.43
N SER A 41 -0.45 4.86 -3.24
CA SER A 41 -1.40 5.20 -4.32
C SER A 41 -1.02 6.47 -5.09
N SER A 42 -0.02 7.22 -4.62
CA SER A 42 0.36 8.53 -5.16
C SER A 42 0.76 8.50 -6.64
N ILE A 43 1.67 7.60 -7.00
CA ILE A 43 2.20 7.52 -8.36
C ILE A 43 1.12 7.06 -9.36
N PRO A 44 0.42 5.93 -9.16
CA PRO A 44 -0.66 5.53 -10.06
C PRO A 44 -1.78 6.58 -10.14
N ALA A 45 -2.10 7.24 -9.03
CA ALA A 45 -3.11 8.31 -9.03
C ALA A 45 -2.68 9.52 -9.87
N ALA A 46 -1.41 9.93 -9.80
CA ALA A 46 -0.88 11.00 -10.62
C ALA A 46 -1.05 10.71 -12.11
N VAL A 47 -0.73 9.48 -12.53
CA VAL A 47 -0.83 9.07 -13.93
C VAL A 47 -2.28 8.99 -14.41
N ILE A 48 -3.17 8.39 -13.61
CA ILE A 48 -4.59 8.33 -13.94
C ILE A 48 -5.16 9.76 -14.02
N SER A 49 -4.80 10.63 -13.07
CA SER A 49 -5.21 12.02 -13.06
C SER A 49 -4.78 12.73 -14.34
N MET A 50 -3.51 12.64 -14.72
CA MET A 50 -3.00 13.25 -15.95
C MET A 50 -3.68 12.68 -17.20
N ALA A 51 -3.91 11.38 -17.27
CA ALA A 51 -4.59 10.74 -18.38
C ALA A 51 -6.03 11.23 -18.55
N VAL A 52 -6.77 11.35 -17.44
CA VAL A 52 -8.17 11.81 -17.46
C VAL A 52 -8.28 13.31 -17.68
N LEU A 53 -7.49 14.11 -16.95
CA LEU A 53 -7.54 15.57 -17.03
C LEU A 53 -6.99 16.12 -18.35
N LYS A 54 -6.18 15.35 -19.07
CA LYS A 54 -5.72 15.72 -20.44
C LYS A 54 -6.87 15.99 -21.41
N PHE A 55 -8.03 15.38 -21.21
CA PHE A 55 -9.21 15.64 -22.03
C PHE A 55 -9.85 17.02 -21.79
N PHE A 56 -9.43 17.73 -20.74
CA PHE A 56 -9.93 19.05 -20.39
C PHE A 56 -8.88 20.12 -20.74
N LYS A 57 -9.27 21.16 -21.46
CA LYS A 57 -8.36 22.20 -22.00
C LYS A 57 -7.61 23.02 -20.92
N ASP A 58 -8.17 23.11 -19.70
CA ASP A 58 -7.64 23.96 -18.62
C ASP A 58 -7.04 23.12 -17.47
N SER A 59 -6.53 21.92 -17.75
CA SER A 59 -5.90 21.13 -16.70
C SER A 59 -4.53 21.70 -16.32
N SER A 60 -4.25 21.74 -15.02
CA SER A 60 -2.99 22.24 -14.48
C SER A 60 -2.23 21.15 -13.73
N ILE A 61 -0.91 21.34 -13.61
CA ILE A 61 -0.08 20.44 -12.78
C ILE A 61 -0.53 20.48 -11.30
N LEU A 62 -1.03 21.63 -10.82
CA LEU A 62 -1.52 21.78 -9.45
C LEU A 62 -2.83 20.99 -9.25
N GLU A 63 -3.72 21.00 -10.23
CA GLU A 63 -4.94 20.19 -10.21
C GLU A 63 -4.61 18.68 -10.17
N ASN A 64 -3.67 18.23 -10.99
CA ASN A 64 -3.20 16.85 -10.96
C ASN A 64 -2.55 16.48 -9.62
N ASN A 65 -1.77 17.39 -9.04
CA ASN A 65 -1.18 17.20 -7.73
C ASN A 65 -2.24 17.09 -6.62
N MET A 66 -3.31 17.89 -6.69
CA MET A 66 -4.41 17.82 -5.74
C MET A 66 -5.14 16.47 -5.84
N VAL A 67 -5.46 16.01 -7.05
CA VAL A 67 -6.08 14.69 -7.28
C VAL A 67 -5.19 13.56 -6.75
N GLN A 68 -3.89 13.62 -7.05
CA GLN A 68 -2.90 12.65 -6.56
C GLN A 68 -2.82 12.66 -5.03
N THR A 69 -2.80 13.83 -4.40
CA THR A 69 -2.74 13.96 -2.94
C THR A 69 -3.99 13.40 -2.29
N GLN A 70 -5.18 13.70 -2.83
CA GLN A 70 -6.44 13.15 -2.35
C GLN A 70 -6.47 11.61 -2.48
N ALA A 71 -6.08 11.08 -3.62
CA ALA A 71 -6.05 9.65 -3.86
C ALA A 71 -4.96 8.91 -3.06
N SER A 72 -3.86 9.58 -2.73
CA SER A 72 -2.81 9.04 -1.87
C SER A 72 -3.30 8.75 -0.45
N SER A 73 -4.34 9.44 0.02
CA SER A 73 -4.95 9.16 1.32
C SER A 73 -5.51 7.73 1.42
N ALA A 74 -5.87 7.11 0.29
CA ALA A 74 -6.32 5.72 0.24
C ALA A 74 -5.27 4.74 0.77
N GLY A 75 -3.99 4.94 0.41
CA GLY A 75 -2.90 4.10 0.92
C GLY A 75 -2.66 4.28 2.42
N THR A 76 -2.79 5.52 2.90
CA THR A 76 -2.56 5.84 4.32
C THR A 76 -3.71 5.39 5.21
N LEU A 77 -4.95 5.72 4.84
CA LEU A 77 -6.13 5.38 5.66
C LEU A 77 -6.44 3.88 5.63
N SER A 78 -6.11 3.18 4.56
CA SER A 78 -6.31 1.74 4.48
C SER A 78 -5.46 0.95 5.48
N SER A 79 -4.39 1.54 6.04
CA SER A 79 -3.58 0.91 7.09
C SER A 79 -4.36 0.61 8.38
N VAL A 80 -5.53 1.24 8.58
CA VAL A 80 -6.46 0.92 9.66
C VAL A 80 -6.88 -0.56 9.68
N ILE A 81 -6.82 -1.22 8.52
CA ILE A 81 -7.15 -2.65 8.37
C ILE A 81 -6.19 -3.58 9.12
N PHE A 82 -5.01 -3.12 9.47
CA PHE A 82 -4.07 -3.90 10.29
C PHE A 82 -4.39 -3.85 11.79
N VAL A 83 -5.29 -2.97 12.20
CA VAL A 83 -5.66 -2.77 13.62
C VAL A 83 -7.11 -3.17 13.89
N LEU A 84 -8.06 -2.70 13.08
CA LEU A 84 -9.48 -2.93 13.35
C LEU A 84 -9.91 -4.41 13.33
N PRO A 85 -9.37 -5.30 12.49
CA PRO A 85 -9.70 -6.73 12.57
C PRO A 85 -9.35 -7.36 13.91
N GLY A 86 -8.36 -6.81 14.63
CA GLY A 86 -8.05 -7.25 15.99
C GLY A 86 -9.23 -7.11 16.96
N LEU A 87 -10.09 -6.11 16.79
CA LEU A 87 -11.29 -5.94 17.60
C LEU A 87 -12.33 -7.05 17.36
N LEU A 88 -12.41 -7.56 16.14
CA LEU A 88 -13.23 -8.72 15.80
C LEU A 88 -12.61 -10.01 16.36
N MET A 89 -11.31 -10.17 16.25
CA MET A 89 -10.59 -11.37 16.76
C MET A 89 -10.69 -11.46 18.29
N MET A 90 -10.69 -10.32 19.00
CA MET A 90 -10.90 -10.25 20.44
C MET A 90 -12.38 -10.42 20.86
N GLY A 91 -13.31 -10.53 19.91
CA GLY A 91 -14.74 -10.64 20.20
C GLY A 91 -15.40 -9.34 20.67
N TYR A 92 -14.67 -8.21 20.64
CA TYR A 92 -15.23 -6.92 21.02
C TYR A 92 -16.26 -6.41 20.01
N TRP A 93 -15.98 -6.63 18.72
CA TRP A 93 -16.92 -6.41 17.63
C TRP A 93 -17.36 -7.76 17.06
N GLN A 94 -18.66 -7.85 16.71
CA GLN A 94 -19.21 -9.01 16.02
C GLN A 94 -19.22 -8.82 14.49
N ASP A 95 -19.31 -7.56 14.07
CA ASP A 95 -19.24 -7.12 12.66
C ASP A 95 -18.46 -5.81 12.60
N PHE A 96 -18.12 -5.35 11.40
CA PHE A 96 -17.56 -4.01 11.18
C PHE A 96 -18.66 -2.96 11.26
N PRO A 97 -18.82 -2.19 12.38
CA PRO A 97 -19.82 -1.15 12.48
C PRO A 97 -19.43 0.03 11.60
N PHE A 98 -20.16 0.23 10.50
CA PHE A 98 -19.86 1.24 9.49
C PHE A 98 -19.61 2.63 10.06
N TRP A 99 -20.53 3.13 10.89
CA TRP A 99 -20.44 4.49 11.44
C TRP A 99 -19.26 4.66 12.40
N GLN A 100 -19.00 3.67 13.25
CA GLN A 100 -17.87 3.74 14.18
C GLN A 100 -16.54 3.69 13.41
N THR A 101 -16.41 2.78 12.46
CA THR A 101 -15.22 2.67 11.60
C THR A 101 -14.99 3.95 10.82
N MET A 102 -16.04 4.54 10.24
CA MET A 102 -15.96 5.80 9.50
C MET A 102 -15.51 6.94 10.41
N LEU A 103 -16.08 7.07 11.62
CA LEU A 103 -15.71 8.12 12.57
C LEU A 103 -14.28 7.96 13.09
N ILE A 104 -13.82 6.74 13.34
CA ILE A 104 -12.43 6.45 13.73
C ILE A 104 -11.47 6.88 12.61
N CYS A 105 -11.76 6.50 11.38
CA CYS A 105 -10.93 6.89 10.23
C CYS A 105 -10.95 8.41 10.02
N ALA A 106 -12.10 9.05 10.13
CA ALA A 106 -12.23 10.50 9.97
C ALA A 106 -11.49 11.26 11.08
N ALA A 107 -11.64 10.85 12.32
CA ALA A 107 -10.97 11.47 13.47
C ALA A 107 -9.43 11.28 13.35
N GLY A 108 -8.97 10.05 13.07
CA GLY A 108 -7.55 9.76 12.90
C GLY A 108 -6.94 10.53 11.72
N GLY A 109 -7.63 10.57 10.59
CA GLY A 109 -7.19 11.34 9.41
C GLY A 109 -7.12 12.84 9.70
N THR A 110 -8.13 13.40 10.38
CA THR A 110 -8.15 14.81 10.78
C THR A 110 -7.00 15.14 11.74
N LEU A 111 -6.77 14.30 12.75
CA LEU A 111 -5.66 14.46 13.68
C LEU A 111 -4.32 14.41 12.93
N GLY A 112 -4.15 13.44 12.00
CA GLY A 112 -2.94 13.32 11.17
C GLY A 112 -2.65 14.59 10.38
N VAL A 113 -3.67 15.18 9.74
CA VAL A 113 -3.53 16.45 9.02
C VAL A 113 -3.15 17.59 9.97
N LEU A 114 -3.81 17.70 11.11
CA LEU A 114 -3.51 18.76 12.11
C LEU A 114 -2.06 18.65 12.62
N PHE A 115 -1.55 17.45 12.86
CA PHE A 115 -0.14 17.24 13.24
C PHE A 115 0.83 17.53 12.10
N THR A 116 0.44 17.24 10.86
CA THR A 116 1.30 17.47 9.69
C THR A 116 1.57 18.96 9.45
N ILE A 117 0.63 19.85 9.76
CA ILE A 117 0.79 21.29 9.56
C ILE A 117 2.03 21.85 10.26
N PRO A 118 2.22 21.70 11.59
CA PRO A 118 3.43 22.16 12.29
C PRO A 118 4.66 21.35 11.93
N LEU A 119 4.52 20.03 11.77
CA LEU A 119 5.65 19.13 11.47
C LEU A 119 6.22 19.37 10.08
N ARG A 120 5.41 19.78 9.11
CA ARG A 120 5.88 20.07 7.74
C ARG A 120 7.07 21.01 7.71
N ARG A 121 7.03 22.08 8.52
CA ARG A 121 8.12 23.05 8.54
C ARG A 121 9.42 22.45 9.07
N ALA A 122 9.33 21.64 10.11
CA ALA A 122 10.50 21.01 10.74
C ALA A 122 11.05 19.84 9.90
N MET A 123 10.16 18.99 9.38
CA MET A 123 10.56 17.72 8.76
C MET A 123 10.72 17.79 7.23
N VAL A 124 10.06 18.74 6.57
CA VAL A 124 10.13 18.88 5.09
C VAL A 124 10.92 20.09 4.69
N VAL A 125 10.57 21.28 5.22
CA VAL A 125 11.17 22.56 4.75
C VAL A 125 12.58 22.75 5.30
N ASN A 126 12.80 22.43 6.58
CA ASN A 126 14.07 22.66 7.31
C ASN A 126 14.84 21.35 7.54
N SER A 127 14.61 20.32 6.76
CA SER A 127 15.29 19.03 6.92
C SER A 127 15.90 18.54 5.60
N ASN A 128 16.92 17.70 5.73
CA ASN A 128 17.57 17.02 4.60
C ASN A 128 17.06 15.58 4.44
N LEU A 129 15.86 15.26 4.94
CA LEU A 129 15.30 13.93 4.81
C LEU A 129 14.96 13.63 3.35
N PRO A 130 15.40 12.49 2.83
CA PRO A 130 15.02 12.07 1.49
C PRO A 130 13.55 11.60 1.51
N TYR A 131 12.72 12.16 0.63
CA TYR A 131 11.34 11.74 0.41
C TYR A 131 11.22 11.07 -0.97
N PRO A 132 11.71 9.84 -1.16
CA PRO A 132 11.84 9.26 -2.50
C PRO A 132 10.52 9.13 -3.23
N GLU A 133 9.43 8.76 -2.55
CA GLU A 133 8.11 8.69 -3.17
C GLU A 133 7.56 10.05 -3.56
N GLY A 134 7.73 11.05 -2.70
CA GLY A 134 7.31 12.42 -2.98
C GLY A 134 8.08 13.04 -4.13
N VAL A 135 9.40 12.80 -4.18
CA VAL A 135 10.26 13.24 -5.30
C VAL A 135 9.85 12.54 -6.59
N ALA A 136 9.66 11.22 -6.58
CA ALA A 136 9.22 10.46 -7.75
C ALA A 136 7.85 10.93 -8.26
N ALA A 137 6.88 11.16 -7.37
CA ALA A 137 5.56 11.68 -7.74
C ALA A 137 5.67 13.09 -8.38
N ALA A 138 6.53 13.96 -7.84
CA ALA A 138 6.76 15.29 -8.39
C ALA A 138 7.41 15.23 -9.79
N GLU A 139 8.39 14.35 -9.99
CA GLU A 139 9.03 14.17 -11.30
C GLU A 139 8.05 13.58 -12.34
N ILE A 140 7.17 12.65 -11.95
CA ILE A 140 6.13 12.13 -12.82
C ILE A 140 5.14 13.24 -13.23
N LEU A 141 4.70 14.06 -12.29
CA LEU A 141 3.81 15.18 -12.59
C LEU A 141 4.46 16.21 -13.52
N LYS A 142 5.76 16.49 -13.33
CA LYS A 142 6.52 17.37 -14.23
C LYS A 142 6.66 16.76 -15.63
N ALA A 143 7.08 15.50 -15.71
CA ALA A 143 7.26 14.80 -16.98
C ALA A 143 5.94 14.67 -17.76
N GLY A 144 4.84 14.39 -17.09
CA GLY A 144 3.53 14.29 -17.73
C GLY A 144 2.97 15.62 -18.23
N ASN A 145 3.47 16.75 -17.71
CA ASN A 145 3.07 18.08 -18.15
C ASN A 145 3.93 18.62 -19.33
N HIS A 146 5.04 17.96 -19.66
CA HIS A 146 5.83 18.25 -20.85
C HIS A 146 5.29 17.46 -22.07
N ALA A 147 5.49 17.99 -23.28
CA ALA A 147 4.99 17.39 -24.52
C ALA A 147 5.51 15.97 -24.80
N ASP A 148 6.60 15.55 -24.14
CA ASP A 148 7.22 14.21 -24.23
C ASP A 148 6.66 13.20 -23.19
N GLY A 149 5.61 13.56 -22.44
CA GLY A 149 5.03 12.74 -21.36
C GLY A 149 4.35 11.43 -21.79
N ASP A 150 4.44 11.09 -23.07
CA ASP A 150 3.80 9.89 -23.66
C ASP A 150 4.51 8.58 -23.25
N SER A 151 5.80 8.62 -22.90
CA SER A 151 6.58 7.44 -22.51
C SER A 151 6.22 6.92 -21.12
N GLY A 152 6.12 7.78 -20.11
CA GLY A 152 5.80 7.37 -18.74
C GLY A 152 4.37 6.81 -18.61
N VAL A 153 3.41 7.37 -19.35
CA VAL A 153 2.04 6.85 -19.41
C VAL A 153 2.02 5.46 -20.06
N LYS A 154 2.80 5.25 -21.12
CA LYS A 154 2.91 3.94 -21.78
C LYS A 154 3.53 2.90 -20.84
N ASP A 155 4.61 3.23 -20.14
CA ASP A 155 5.29 2.30 -19.23
C ASP A 155 4.36 1.85 -18.10
N ILE A 156 3.56 2.76 -17.55
CA ILE A 156 2.56 2.43 -16.52
C ILE A 156 1.42 1.61 -17.12
N ALA A 157 0.95 1.95 -18.33
CA ALA A 157 -0.06 1.16 -19.01
C ALA A 157 0.41 -0.27 -19.28
N TYR A 158 1.64 -0.44 -19.80
CA TYR A 158 2.24 -1.76 -20.00
C TYR A 158 2.43 -2.52 -18.68
N GLY A 159 2.94 -1.86 -17.64
CA GLY A 159 3.06 -2.44 -16.30
C GLY A 159 1.71 -2.87 -15.73
N GLY A 160 0.69 -2.03 -15.90
CA GLY A 160 -0.68 -2.32 -15.46
C GLY A 160 -1.31 -3.49 -16.21
N VAL A 161 -1.15 -3.55 -17.53
CA VAL A 161 -1.64 -4.68 -18.35
C VAL A 161 -0.92 -5.97 -17.97
N LEU A 162 0.41 -5.93 -17.82
CA LEU A 162 1.20 -7.10 -17.42
C LEU A 162 0.79 -7.58 -16.02
N ALA A 163 0.67 -6.67 -15.05
CA ALA A 163 0.24 -7.01 -13.70
C ALA A 163 -1.21 -7.56 -13.68
N GLY A 164 -2.10 -6.97 -14.46
CA GLY A 164 -3.47 -7.43 -14.62
C GLY A 164 -3.55 -8.83 -15.24
N LEU A 165 -2.73 -9.10 -16.25
CA LEU A 165 -2.66 -10.41 -16.90
C LEU A 165 -2.13 -11.48 -15.93
N VAL A 166 -1.06 -11.20 -15.20
CA VAL A 166 -0.54 -12.12 -14.19
C VAL A 166 -1.55 -12.33 -13.07
N ALA A 167 -2.21 -11.28 -12.58
CA ALA A 167 -3.27 -11.40 -11.58
C ALA A 167 -4.46 -12.24 -12.09
N PHE A 168 -4.81 -12.12 -13.36
CA PHE A 168 -5.84 -12.96 -13.99
C PHE A 168 -5.42 -14.42 -14.09
N LEU A 169 -4.16 -14.69 -14.43
CA LEU A 169 -3.62 -16.06 -14.48
C LEU A 169 -3.52 -16.71 -13.09
N THR A 170 -3.16 -15.93 -12.07
CA THR A 170 -3.01 -16.46 -10.69
C THR A 170 -4.36 -16.57 -9.98
N ASN A 171 -5.18 -15.50 -9.98
CA ASN A 171 -6.41 -15.46 -9.19
C ASN A 171 -7.66 -15.83 -10.00
N GLY A 172 -7.68 -15.53 -11.30
CA GLY A 172 -8.81 -15.84 -12.19
C GLY A 172 -8.77 -17.27 -12.68
N LEU A 173 -7.76 -17.61 -13.46
CA LEU A 173 -7.62 -18.96 -14.05
C LEU A 173 -6.94 -19.96 -13.12
N ARG A 174 -6.26 -19.49 -12.07
CA ARG A 174 -5.51 -20.32 -11.11
C ARG A 174 -4.50 -21.28 -11.76
N VAL A 175 -3.92 -20.85 -12.88
CA VAL A 175 -2.90 -21.63 -13.61
C VAL A 175 -1.51 -21.42 -12.99
N MET A 176 -1.29 -20.29 -12.32
CA MET A 176 -0.06 -19.97 -11.61
C MET A 176 -0.33 -19.87 -10.11
N ALA A 177 0.61 -20.34 -9.30
CA ALA A 177 0.54 -20.21 -7.85
C ALA A 177 0.89 -18.79 -7.41
N ASP A 178 0.20 -18.26 -6.40
CA ASP A 178 0.49 -16.96 -5.77
C ASP A 178 1.79 -16.98 -4.96
N GLY A 179 2.22 -18.17 -4.55
CA GLY A 179 3.39 -18.38 -3.73
C GLY A 179 3.64 -19.86 -3.47
N ALA A 180 4.74 -20.13 -2.83
CA ALA A 180 5.08 -21.44 -2.30
C ALA A 180 5.50 -21.30 -0.85
N SER A 181 5.16 -22.25 -0.01
CA SER A 181 5.64 -22.31 1.37
C SER A 181 6.24 -23.70 1.63
N ALA A 182 7.44 -23.70 2.15
CA ALA A 182 8.07 -24.92 2.62
C ALA A 182 8.07 -24.94 4.15
N TRP A 183 7.53 -26.00 4.73
CA TRP A 183 7.57 -26.24 6.16
C TRP A 183 8.68 -27.23 6.49
N ILE A 184 9.47 -26.91 7.47
CA ILE A 184 10.56 -27.76 7.99
C ILE A 184 10.25 -28.00 9.45
N GLN A 185 10.09 -29.25 9.85
CA GLN A 185 9.88 -29.65 11.23
C GLN A 185 11.13 -30.35 11.77
N THR A 186 11.59 -29.90 12.92
CA THR A 186 12.71 -30.52 13.62
C THR A 186 12.32 -30.74 15.09
N GLY A 187 11.86 -31.93 15.40
CA GLY A 187 11.31 -32.25 16.72
C GLY A 187 10.02 -31.45 16.99
N LYS A 188 10.00 -30.65 18.06
CA LYS A 188 8.90 -29.74 18.42
C LYS A 188 9.00 -28.35 17.76
N ALA A 189 10.06 -28.06 17.02
CA ALA A 189 10.23 -26.77 16.35
C ALA A 189 9.70 -26.79 14.93
N ALA A 190 8.89 -25.79 14.55
CA ALA A 190 8.40 -25.60 13.21
C ALA A 190 9.03 -24.34 12.59
N PHE A 191 9.49 -24.47 11.36
CA PHE A 191 10.04 -23.37 10.54
C PHE A 191 9.24 -23.27 9.26
N GLN A 192 8.95 -22.06 8.84
CA GLN A 192 8.33 -21.80 7.53
C GLN A 192 9.26 -20.95 6.68
N LEU A 193 9.41 -21.33 5.42
CA LEU A 193 10.02 -20.49 4.38
C LEU A 193 8.94 -20.08 3.38
N PRO A 194 8.28 -18.93 3.62
CA PRO A 194 7.25 -18.42 2.71
C PRO A 194 7.91 -17.72 1.51
N MET A 195 7.48 -18.07 0.31
CA MET A 195 7.87 -17.41 -0.94
C MET A 195 6.63 -16.92 -1.68
N GLY A 196 6.52 -15.62 -1.89
CA GLY A 196 5.43 -15.02 -2.65
C GLY A 196 5.86 -14.66 -4.08
N PHE A 197 5.02 -14.97 -5.06
CA PHE A 197 5.26 -14.69 -6.49
C PHE A 197 4.39 -13.54 -7.01
N SER A 198 4.17 -12.52 -6.17
CA SER A 198 3.35 -11.37 -6.53
C SER A 198 4.20 -10.29 -7.21
N LEU A 199 3.78 -9.85 -8.40
CA LEU A 199 4.39 -8.69 -9.07
C LEU A 199 4.23 -7.39 -8.25
N ALA A 200 3.15 -7.28 -7.47
CA ALA A 200 2.95 -6.14 -6.56
C ALA A 200 4.02 -6.11 -5.47
N LEU A 201 4.37 -7.26 -4.87
CA LEU A 201 5.44 -7.37 -3.89
C LEU A 201 6.82 -7.09 -4.50
N LEU A 202 7.05 -7.55 -5.74
CA LEU A 202 8.28 -7.28 -6.45
C LEU A 202 8.44 -5.78 -6.73
N GLY A 203 7.37 -5.12 -7.20
CA GLY A 203 7.35 -3.67 -7.40
C GLY A 203 7.53 -2.90 -6.10
N ALA A 204 6.85 -3.30 -5.02
CA ALA A 204 7.02 -2.70 -3.70
C ALA A 204 8.46 -2.86 -3.18
N GLY A 205 9.05 -4.05 -3.33
CA GLY A 205 10.44 -4.30 -2.95
C GLY A 205 11.44 -3.44 -3.74
N TYR A 206 11.19 -3.22 -5.02
CA TYR A 206 12.00 -2.32 -5.84
C TYR A 206 11.91 -0.86 -5.35
N LEU A 207 10.71 -0.38 -5.00
CA LEU A 207 10.49 0.99 -4.49
C LEU A 207 11.11 1.21 -3.11
N ILE A 208 11.00 0.22 -2.21
CA ILE A 208 11.56 0.26 -0.85
C ILE A 208 13.10 0.27 -0.88
N GLY A 209 13.67 -0.35 -1.91
CA GLY A 209 15.10 -0.44 -2.10
C GLY A 209 15.78 -1.45 -1.16
N ILE A 210 17.10 -1.57 -1.35
CA ILE A 210 17.89 -2.65 -0.71
C ILE A 210 17.93 -2.54 0.83
N VAL A 211 17.93 -1.34 1.39
CA VAL A 211 17.99 -1.13 2.84
C VAL A 211 16.72 -1.64 3.52
N GLY A 212 15.56 -1.28 2.96
CA GLY A 212 14.28 -1.78 3.45
C GLY A 212 14.13 -3.29 3.22
N GLY A 213 14.60 -3.80 2.09
CA GLY A 213 14.63 -5.23 1.79
C GLY A 213 15.46 -6.03 2.81
N ILE A 214 16.64 -5.54 3.18
CA ILE A 214 17.48 -6.17 4.21
C ILE A 214 16.79 -6.12 5.57
N ALA A 215 16.16 -4.99 5.95
CA ALA A 215 15.43 -4.89 7.21
C ALA A 215 14.29 -5.90 7.29
N MET A 216 13.51 -6.06 6.21
CA MET A 216 12.46 -7.09 6.14
C MET A 216 13.02 -8.51 6.22
N LEU A 217 14.14 -8.79 5.54
CA LEU A 217 14.80 -10.09 5.60
C LEU A 217 15.25 -10.43 7.03
N ILE A 218 15.84 -9.46 7.73
CA ILE A 218 16.21 -9.63 9.15
C ILE A 218 14.97 -9.91 10.00
N GLY A 219 13.87 -9.18 9.77
CA GLY A 219 12.58 -9.42 10.44
C GLY A 219 12.07 -10.84 10.22
N VAL A 220 12.09 -11.33 8.98
CA VAL A 220 11.70 -12.72 8.64
C VAL A 220 12.59 -13.74 9.35
N ILE A 221 13.90 -13.56 9.34
CA ILE A 221 14.84 -14.46 10.02
C ILE A 221 14.59 -14.49 11.54
N LEU A 222 14.38 -13.32 12.16
CA LEU A 222 14.10 -13.24 13.59
C LEU A 222 12.76 -13.88 13.95
N THR A 223 11.73 -13.63 13.15
CA THR A 223 10.40 -14.15 13.43
C THR A 223 10.33 -15.66 13.14
N TRP A 224 10.54 -16.07 11.89
CA TRP A 224 10.37 -17.45 11.45
C TRP A 224 11.56 -18.33 11.77
N GLY A 225 12.76 -17.77 11.95
CA GLY A 225 13.95 -18.53 12.29
C GLY A 225 14.20 -18.66 13.80
N VAL A 226 13.67 -17.75 14.63
CA VAL A 226 13.93 -17.75 16.07
C VAL A 226 12.65 -17.73 16.89
N ALA A 227 11.76 -16.74 16.68
CA ALA A 227 10.59 -16.55 17.55
C ALA A 227 9.60 -17.71 17.43
N VAL A 228 9.15 -18.03 16.22
CA VAL A 228 8.18 -19.13 16.00
C VAL A 228 8.72 -20.47 16.51
N PRO A 229 9.94 -20.92 16.18
CA PRO A 229 10.50 -22.13 16.76
C PRO A 229 10.59 -22.12 18.29
N TYR A 230 10.96 -20.99 18.87
CA TYR A 230 11.04 -20.84 20.34
C TYR A 230 9.66 -21.01 20.99
N PHE A 231 8.64 -20.35 20.50
CA PHE A 231 7.28 -20.44 21.03
C PHE A 231 6.69 -21.83 20.81
N THR A 232 6.84 -22.43 19.62
CA THR A 232 6.35 -23.79 19.36
C THR A 232 7.05 -24.84 20.24
N MET A 233 8.28 -24.62 20.66
CA MET A 233 8.97 -25.51 21.60
C MET A 233 8.51 -25.32 23.05
N SER A 234 8.07 -24.14 23.43
CA SER A 234 7.70 -23.78 24.80
C SER A 234 6.22 -24.06 25.12
N GLU A 235 5.37 -24.17 24.12
CA GLU A 235 3.96 -24.54 24.32
C GLU A 235 3.75 -26.04 24.42
N ASP A 236 2.92 -26.48 25.38
CA ASP A 236 2.40 -27.83 25.42
C ASP A 236 1.31 -27.99 24.36
N ILE A 237 1.75 -28.43 23.18
CA ILE A 237 0.87 -28.65 22.03
C ILE A 237 -0.09 -29.78 22.40
N ALA A 238 -1.41 -29.52 22.30
CA ALA A 238 -2.42 -30.53 22.50
C ALA A 238 -2.19 -31.72 21.56
N ALA A 239 -2.38 -32.93 22.06
CA ALA A 239 -2.04 -34.17 21.36
C ALA A 239 -2.69 -34.31 19.96
N ASP A 240 -3.77 -33.56 19.70
CA ASP A 240 -4.53 -33.56 18.46
C ASP A 240 -4.21 -32.41 17.49
N ALA A 241 -3.36 -31.45 17.90
CA ALA A 241 -3.00 -30.31 17.05
C ALA A 241 -1.71 -30.59 16.25
N SER A 242 -1.72 -30.32 14.95
CA SER A 242 -0.48 -30.36 14.19
C SER A 242 0.47 -29.25 14.61
N LEU A 243 1.78 -29.51 14.61
CA LEU A 243 2.81 -28.50 14.90
C LEU A 243 2.68 -27.26 13.98
N ILE A 244 2.22 -27.47 12.75
CA ILE A 244 1.99 -26.42 11.76
C ILE A 244 0.83 -25.53 12.18
N ASP A 245 -0.28 -26.10 12.66
CA ASP A 245 -1.44 -25.34 13.12
C ASP A 245 -1.08 -24.50 14.35
N SER A 246 -0.31 -25.07 15.29
CA SER A 246 0.20 -24.35 16.45
C SER A 246 1.14 -23.22 16.06
N ALA A 247 2.02 -23.42 15.09
CA ALA A 247 2.92 -22.39 14.58
C ALA A 247 2.19 -21.26 13.84
N MET A 248 0.98 -21.49 13.33
CA MET A 248 0.15 -20.44 12.71
C MET A 248 -0.68 -19.65 13.71
N THR A 249 -0.81 -20.11 14.94
CA THR A 249 -1.57 -19.45 16.01
C THR A 249 -0.71 -18.65 16.97
N VAL A 250 0.60 -18.84 16.95
CA VAL A 250 1.61 -18.07 17.69
C VAL A 250 2.03 -16.83 16.93
#